data_d76962b419d7cd1cde690dd4ad3d487f
#
_entry.id   d76962b419d7cd1cde690dd4ad3d487f
#
_cell.length_a   1.000
_cell.length_b   1.000
_cell.length_c   1.000
_cell.angle_alpha   90.00
_cell.angle_beta   90.00
_cell.angle_gamma   90.00
#
_symmetry.space_group_name_H-M   'P 1'
#
loop_
_entity.id
_entity.type
_entity.pdbx_description
1 polymer ?
#
loop_
_entity_poly.entity_id
_entity_poly.type
_entity_poly.pdbx_seq_one_letter_code
_entity_poly.pdbx_strand_id
1 'polypeptide(L)' 'KQLDDSTFLRCHQSFIVNMERVTGAENDSFHIGEHVIPISRSYNRNAHEKYEEYLRLQQEYDEEEED' A
#
# COMPACT_ATOMS: atom_id res chain seq x y z
N LYS A 1 -10.08 16.88 -8.02
CA LYS A 1 -8.96 16.38 -7.40
C LYS A 1 -8.13 15.45 -8.24
N GLN A 2 -6.89 15.67 -8.27
CA GLN A 2 -6.07 14.93 -9.19
C GLN A 2 -5.59 13.62 -8.59
N LEU A 3 -5.19 12.72 -9.47
CA LEU A 3 -4.62 11.47 -9.07
C LEU A 3 -3.29 11.71 -8.39
N ASP A 4 -3.05 10.89 -7.40
CA ASP A 4 -1.83 10.99 -6.64
C ASP A 4 -1.07 9.69 -6.80
N ASP A 5 0.07 9.75 -7.45
CA ASP A 5 0.87 8.55 -7.65
C ASP A 5 1.29 7.93 -6.34
N SER A 6 1.25 8.68 -5.26
CA SER A 6 1.72 8.14 -3.99
C SER A 6 0.82 7.04 -3.45
N THR A 7 -0.37 6.85 -4.01
CA THR A 7 -1.22 5.76 -3.59
C THR A 7 -0.91 4.45 -4.31
N PHE A 8 -0.08 4.50 -5.34
CA PHE A 8 0.26 3.29 -6.08
C PHE A 8 1.62 2.79 -5.64
N LEU A 9 1.73 1.48 -5.60
CA LEU A 9 2.91 0.84 -5.06
C LEU A 9 3.28 -0.34 -5.94
N ARG A 10 4.52 -0.36 -6.40
CA ARG A 10 5.01 -1.50 -7.17
C ARG A 10 5.55 -2.53 -6.20
N CYS A 11 4.94 -3.69 -6.19
CA CYS A 11 5.36 -4.77 -5.30
C CYS A 11 5.96 -5.94 -6.07
N HIS A 12 5.97 -5.85 -7.39
CA HIS A 12 6.44 -6.93 -8.24
C HIS A 12 6.71 -6.31 -9.59
N GLN A 13 7.65 -6.90 -10.34
CA GLN A 13 7.94 -6.27 -11.63
C GLN A 13 6.73 -6.35 -12.58
N SER A 14 5.78 -7.21 -12.28
CA SER A 14 4.57 -7.32 -13.10
C SER A 14 3.32 -6.76 -12.44
N PHE A 15 3.40 -6.29 -11.20
CA PHE A 15 2.19 -5.87 -10.48
C PHE A 15 2.38 -4.54 -9.80
N ILE A 16 1.35 -3.73 -9.87
CA ILE A 16 1.26 -2.47 -9.14
C ILE A 16 -0.06 -2.49 -8.39
N VAL A 17 -0.02 -2.17 -7.10
CA VAL A 17 -1.24 -2.17 -6.30
C VAL A 17 -1.59 -0.76 -5.89
N ASN A 18 -2.88 -0.55 -5.70
CA ASN A 18 -3.38 0.71 -5.16
C ASN A 18 -3.53 0.53 -3.65
N MET A 19 -2.72 1.25 -2.89
CA MET A 19 -2.70 1.05 -1.45
C MET A 19 -4.03 1.36 -0.80
N GLU A 20 -4.84 2.18 -1.43
CA GLU A 20 -6.17 2.46 -0.89
C GLU A 20 -7.06 1.25 -0.91
N ARG A 21 -6.75 0.27 -1.74
CA ARG A 21 -7.58 -0.91 -1.86
C ARG A 21 -7.05 -2.10 -1.10
N VAL A 22 -5.89 -1.97 -0.49
CA VAL A 22 -5.28 -3.08 0.22
C VAL A 22 -6.05 -3.31 1.51
N THR A 23 -6.53 -4.53 1.70
CA THR A 23 -7.26 -4.91 2.90
C THR A 23 -6.40 -5.61 3.92
N GLY A 24 -5.21 -6.07 3.53
CA GLY A 24 -4.29 -6.70 4.46
C GLY A 24 -2.94 -6.85 3.83
N ALA A 25 -1.92 -7.01 4.65
CA ALA A 25 -0.56 -7.15 4.18
C ALA A 25 0.15 -8.24 4.95
N GLU A 26 0.89 -9.08 4.24
CA GLU A 26 1.71 -10.11 4.85
C GLU A 26 3.15 -9.91 4.41
N ASN A 27 4.02 -10.80 4.86
CA ASN A 27 5.44 -10.64 4.58
C ASN A 27 5.73 -10.60 3.09
N ASP A 28 5.04 -11.40 2.32
CA ASP A 28 5.36 -11.52 0.91
C ASP A 28 4.14 -11.34 0.01
N SER A 29 3.08 -10.71 0.51
CA SER A 29 1.92 -10.49 -0.33
C SER A 29 1.05 -9.40 0.24
N PHE A 30 0.27 -8.77 -0.65
CA PHE A 30 -0.80 -7.86 -0.26
C PHE A 30 -2.13 -8.52 -0.58
N HIS A 31 -3.12 -8.22 0.23
CA HIS A 31 -4.47 -8.73 0.01
C HIS A 31 -5.37 -7.60 -0.41
N ILE A 32 -6.11 -7.81 -1.48
CA ILE A 32 -7.11 -6.86 -1.96
C ILE A 32 -8.40 -7.63 -2.11
N GLY A 33 -9.26 -7.52 -1.09
CA GLY A 33 -10.46 -8.33 -1.08
C GLY A 33 -10.09 -9.80 -1.06
N GLU A 34 -10.49 -10.53 -2.10
CA GLU A 34 -10.18 -11.94 -2.21
C GLU A 34 -8.91 -12.22 -3.01
N HIS A 35 -8.27 -11.17 -3.50
CA HIS A 35 -7.10 -11.35 -4.34
C HIS A 35 -5.83 -11.27 -3.52
N VAL A 36 -4.87 -12.07 -3.87
CA VAL A 36 -3.58 -12.08 -3.22
C VAL A 36 -2.54 -11.67 -4.25
N ILE A 37 -1.85 -10.56 -3.98
CA ILE A 37 -0.87 -10.02 -4.90
C ILE A 37 0.52 -10.29 -4.34
N PRO A 38 1.33 -11.06 -5.02
CA PRO A 38 2.65 -11.39 -4.47
C PRO A 38 3.58 -10.18 -4.47
N ILE A 39 4.46 -10.16 -3.49
CA ILE A 39 5.51 -9.16 -3.40
C ILE A 39 6.82 -9.86 -3.72
N SER A 40 7.49 -9.45 -4.79
CA SER A 40 8.73 -10.11 -5.15
C SER A 40 9.81 -9.72 -4.16
N ARG A 41 10.81 -10.58 -4.06
CA ARG A 41 11.86 -10.38 -3.08
C ARG A 41 12.59 -9.06 -3.28
N SER A 42 12.84 -8.68 -4.52
CA SER A 42 13.59 -7.47 -4.77
C SER A 42 12.79 -6.21 -4.46
N TYR A 43 11.48 -6.31 -4.40
CA TYR A 43 10.63 -5.15 -4.08
C TYR A 43 10.12 -5.17 -2.66
N ASN A 44 10.41 -6.24 -1.93
CA ASN A 44 9.74 -6.47 -0.65
C ASN A 44 9.97 -5.34 0.33
N ARG A 45 11.24 -4.95 0.48
CA ARG A 45 11.56 -3.94 1.47
C ARG A 45 10.92 -2.60 1.14
N ASN A 46 11.05 -2.17 -0.12
CA ASN A 46 10.45 -0.90 -0.53
C ASN A 46 8.95 -0.93 -0.42
N ALA A 47 8.36 -2.06 -0.78
CA ALA A 47 6.91 -2.17 -0.74
C ALA A 47 6.39 -2.00 0.67
N HIS A 48 7.01 -2.67 1.61
CA HIS A 48 6.55 -2.58 2.99
C HIS A 48 6.80 -1.21 3.58
N GLU A 49 7.94 -0.62 3.29
CA GLU A 49 8.22 0.71 3.81
C GLU A 49 7.23 1.72 3.28
N LYS A 50 6.93 1.64 2.00
CA LYS A 50 6.01 2.60 1.41
C LYS A 50 4.61 2.41 1.94
N TYR A 51 4.19 1.17 2.12
CA TYR A 51 2.86 0.91 2.63
C TYR A 51 2.73 1.39 4.07
N GLU A 52 3.76 1.19 4.89
CA GLU A 52 3.72 1.65 6.26
C GLU A 52 3.66 3.17 6.33
N GLU A 53 4.39 3.83 5.46
CA GLU A 53 4.33 5.28 5.42
C GLU A 53 2.93 5.75 5.03
N TYR A 54 2.33 5.06 4.06
CA TYR A 54 0.98 5.41 3.64
C TYR A 54 0.00 5.29 4.80
N LEU A 55 0.11 4.22 5.57
CA LEU A 55 -0.80 4.03 6.70
C LEU A 55 -0.61 5.11 7.76
N ARG A 56 0.64 5.50 7.98
CA ARG A 56 0.90 6.53 8.97
C ARG A 56 0.29 7.86 8.54
N LEU A 57 0.41 8.19 7.28
CA LEU A 57 -0.18 9.43 6.78
C LEU A 57 -1.69 9.41 6.88
N GLN A 58 -2.29 8.26 6.67
CA GLN A 58 -3.74 8.14 6.79
C GLN A 58 -4.19 8.41 8.22
N GLN A 59 -3.43 7.92 9.17
CA GLN A 59 -3.78 8.14 10.57
C GLN A 59 -3.71 9.61 10.91
N GLU A 60 -2.73 10.31 10.38
CA GLU A 60 -2.61 11.73 10.66
C GLU A 60 -3.80 12.49 10.11
N TYR A 61 -4.24 12.13 8.91
CA TYR A 61 -5.41 12.78 8.34
C TYR A 61 -6.65 12.51 9.16
N ASP A 62 -6.80 11.27 9.63
CA ASP A 62 -7.97 10.93 10.43
C ASP A 62 -8.01 11.75 11.70
N GLU A 63 -6.87 11.94 12.33
CA GLU A 63 -6.85 12.72 13.56
C GLU A 63 -7.25 14.15 13.31
N GLU A 64 -6.81 14.71 12.21
CA GLU A 64 -7.18 16.08 11.90
C GLU A 64 -8.67 16.22 11.67
N GLU A 65 -9.25 15.23 11.05
CA GLU A 65 -10.68 15.32 10.73
C GLU A 65 -11.53 15.27 11.97
N GLU A 66 -11.04 14.64 13.01
CA GLU A 66 -11.83 14.56 14.21
C GLU A 66 -12.04 15.89 14.89
N ASP A 67 -11.19 16.81 14.62
CA ASP A 67 -11.38 18.13 15.17
C ASP A 67 -12.57 18.81 14.54
#